data_85877c3bca8d700b781491d388b3b8a4
#
_entry.id   85877c3bca8d700b781491d388b3b8a4
#
_cell.length_a   1.000
_cell.length_b   1.000
_cell.length_c   1.000
_cell.angle_alpha   90.00
_cell.angle_beta   90.00
_cell.angle_gamma   90.00
#
_symmetry.space_group_name_H-M   'P 1'
#
loop_
_entity.id
_entity.type
_entity.pdbx_description
1 polymer ?
#
loop_
_entity_poly.entity_id
_entity_poly.type
_entity_poly.pdbx_seq_one_letter_code
_entity_poly.pdbx_strand_id
1 'polypeptide(L)'
;MFGDHLSGIYEKAFDPAISWEERLLRARELGFNYVEISIDEKDERIARLYDSGAALSELRAACANTGMQIKSMCLSAHRRFPFGSADAAVRARARDIMDRAIDFSCELGIRVIQLAGYDVYYEPSTPESVRAFREGMLWAAGRAERSQVMLAMEIMDTPFMNSITKHMGYEAMIRSPWYKVYPDLGNLSAWGENDPAQELARGMGSIVAVHLKDTIAVTDSCEGKFKCVPFGSGCVDFTARFAELERLGYKGPYMIEMWYADGTSDTAEIASAAKWLQERFAEAEKLVGGSSNA
;
A
#
# COMPACT_ATOMS: atom_id res chain seq x y z
N MET A 1 0.41 16.62 -9.14
CA MET A 1 -0.80 16.24 -8.40
C MET A 1 -0.72 16.68 -6.94
N PHE A 2 0.30 16.32 -6.21
CA PHE A 2 0.50 16.64 -4.79
C PHE A 2 1.83 17.40 -4.60
N GLY A 3 1.90 18.66 -5.06
CA GLY A 3 3.15 19.43 -5.02
C GLY A 3 4.32 18.68 -5.67
N ASP A 4 5.44 18.58 -4.95
CA ASP A 4 6.66 17.87 -5.39
C ASP A 4 6.62 16.35 -5.13
N HIS A 5 5.55 15.83 -4.54
CA HIS A 5 5.43 14.40 -4.28
C HIS A 5 5.07 13.60 -5.54
N LEU A 6 5.66 12.42 -5.68
CA LEU A 6 5.19 11.48 -6.68
C LEU A 6 3.79 10.99 -6.33
N SER A 7 2.96 10.85 -7.35
CA SER A 7 1.60 10.31 -7.23
C SER A 7 1.50 8.97 -7.94
N GLY A 8 0.96 7.97 -7.26
CA GLY A 8 0.70 6.66 -7.79
C GLY A 8 -0.79 6.33 -7.79
N ILE A 9 -1.14 5.33 -8.58
CA ILE A 9 -2.49 4.76 -8.64
C ILE A 9 -2.44 3.24 -8.59
N TYR A 10 -3.34 2.64 -7.81
CA TYR A 10 -3.45 1.19 -7.70
C TYR A 10 -4.02 0.57 -8.96
N GLU A 11 -3.43 -0.52 -9.48
CA GLU A 11 -3.89 -1.13 -10.73
C GLU A 11 -5.36 -1.53 -10.73
N LYS A 12 -5.92 -1.84 -9.54
CA LYS A 12 -7.33 -2.26 -9.42
C LYS A 12 -8.33 -1.11 -9.56
N ALA A 13 -7.86 0.13 -9.65
CA ALA A 13 -8.70 1.27 -9.99
C ALA A 13 -9.19 1.23 -11.43
N PHE A 14 -8.46 0.53 -12.29
CA PHE A 14 -8.78 0.39 -13.72
C PHE A 14 -9.61 -0.85 -13.99
N ASP A 15 -10.36 -0.82 -15.09
CA ASP A 15 -11.05 -1.99 -15.64
C ASP A 15 -10.06 -3.16 -15.78
N PRO A 16 -10.34 -4.32 -15.18
CA PRO A 16 -9.46 -5.48 -15.27
C PRO A 16 -9.30 -6.03 -16.70
N ALA A 17 -10.22 -5.72 -17.61
CA ALA A 17 -10.20 -6.20 -18.98
C ALA A 17 -9.21 -5.46 -19.90
N ILE A 18 -8.75 -4.27 -19.54
CA ILE A 18 -7.79 -3.52 -20.37
C ILE A 18 -6.38 -4.07 -20.27
N SER A 19 -5.58 -3.89 -21.33
CA SER A 19 -4.18 -4.29 -21.37
C SER A 19 -3.33 -3.46 -20.38
N TRP A 20 -2.13 -3.95 -20.08
CA TRP A 20 -1.17 -3.18 -19.27
C TRP A 20 -0.75 -1.88 -19.96
N GLU A 21 -0.54 -1.89 -21.26
CA GLU A 21 -0.19 -0.69 -22.00
C GLU A 21 -1.28 0.38 -21.90
N GLU A 22 -2.54 -0.01 -22.10
CA GLU A 22 -3.68 0.92 -21.96
C GLU A 22 -3.82 1.44 -20.53
N ARG A 23 -3.65 0.59 -19.51
CA ARG A 23 -3.68 0.99 -18.10
C ARG A 23 -2.62 2.03 -17.77
N LEU A 24 -1.40 1.81 -18.23
CA LEU A 24 -0.30 2.76 -18.02
C LEU A 24 -0.50 4.08 -18.78
N LEU A 25 -1.05 4.03 -20.01
CA LEU A 25 -1.39 5.24 -20.76
C LEU A 25 -2.47 6.05 -20.04
N ARG A 26 -3.56 5.42 -19.60
CA ARG A 26 -4.62 6.10 -18.83
C ARG A 26 -4.07 6.71 -17.54
N ALA A 27 -3.23 5.99 -16.80
CA ALA A 27 -2.59 6.53 -15.59
C ALA A 27 -1.76 7.78 -15.90
N ARG A 28 -0.99 7.78 -16.99
CA ARG A 28 -0.19 8.93 -17.43
C ARG A 28 -1.07 10.11 -17.83
N GLU A 29 -2.13 9.87 -18.59
CA GLU A 29 -3.07 10.91 -19.04
C GLU A 29 -3.82 11.56 -17.86
N LEU A 30 -4.07 10.79 -16.80
CA LEU A 30 -4.64 11.28 -15.54
C LEU A 30 -3.60 12.00 -14.64
N GLY A 31 -2.34 12.09 -15.07
CA GLY A 31 -1.30 12.84 -14.37
C GLY A 31 -0.59 12.08 -13.25
N PHE A 32 -0.71 10.74 -13.20
CA PHE A 32 0.06 9.92 -12.26
C PHE A 32 1.50 9.72 -12.73
N ASN A 33 2.40 9.50 -11.78
CA ASN A 33 3.82 9.25 -12.04
C ASN A 33 4.12 7.76 -12.18
N TYR A 34 3.31 6.88 -11.59
CA TYR A 34 3.51 5.43 -11.62
C TYR A 34 2.23 4.65 -11.25
N VAL A 35 2.25 3.36 -11.52
CA VAL A 35 1.20 2.41 -11.11
C VAL A 35 1.77 1.45 -10.08
N GLU A 36 0.95 1.10 -9.08
CA GLU A 36 1.22 0.02 -8.15
C GLU A 36 0.56 -1.27 -8.63
N ILE A 37 1.36 -2.32 -8.84
CA ILE A 37 0.87 -3.64 -9.25
C ILE A 37 0.34 -4.42 -8.04
N SER A 38 -0.72 -5.20 -8.26
CA SER A 38 -1.32 -6.05 -7.24
C SER A 38 -0.95 -7.52 -7.42
N ILE A 39 -0.43 -8.12 -6.37
CA ILE A 39 -0.33 -9.57 -6.22
C ILE A 39 -1.19 -9.96 -5.02
N ASP A 40 -2.48 -10.18 -5.30
CA ASP A 40 -3.45 -10.57 -4.27
C ASP A 40 -3.64 -12.09 -4.19
N GLU A 41 -4.63 -12.54 -3.43
CA GLU A 41 -4.91 -13.95 -3.14
C GLU A 41 -5.50 -14.76 -4.30
N LYS A 42 -5.81 -14.12 -5.44
CA LYS A 42 -6.33 -14.78 -6.63
C LYS A 42 -5.23 -15.52 -7.39
N ASP A 43 -5.55 -16.73 -7.88
CA ASP A 43 -4.57 -17.56 -8.56
C ASP A 43 -3.95 -16.88 -9.79
N GLU A 44 -4.73 -16.16 -10.58
CA GLU A 44 -4.24 -15.42 -11.74
C GLU A 44 -3.28 -14.27 -11.38
N ARG A 45 -3.43 -13.66 -10.19
CA ARG A 45 -2.54 -12.62 -9.68
C ARG A 45 -1.24 -13.23 -9.14
N ILE A 46 -1.37 -14.30 -8.38
CA ILE A 46 -0.20 -15.05 -7.88
C ILE A 46 0.61 -15.64 -9.03
N ALA A 47 -0.06 -16.15 -10.08
CA ALA A 47 0.60 -16.74 -11.26
C ALA A 47 1.57 -15.77 -11.95
N ARG A 48 1.34 -14.44 -11.87
CA ARG A 48 2.28 -13.42 -12.40
C ARG A 48 3.70 -13.58 -11.88
N LEU A 49 3.86 -14.04 -10.65
CA LEU A 49 5.17 -14.24 -10.02
C LEU A 49 5.92 -15.47 -10.56
N TYR A 50 5.20 -16.39 -11.20
CA TYR A 50 5.73 -17.67 -11.71
C TYR A 50 5.86 -17.68 -13.22
N ASP A 51 5.23 -16.76 -13.93
CA ASP A 51 5.36 -16.58 -15.38
C ASP A 51 6.53 -15.64 -15.68
N SER A 52 7.73 -16.20 -15.70
CA SER A 52 8.97 -15.47 -15.97
C SER A 52 9.16 -15.08 -17.44
N GLY A 53 8.26 -15.48 -18.32
CA GLY A 53 8.40 -15.28 -19.78
C GLY A 53 7.48 -14.20 -20.34
N ALA A 54 6.25 -14.59 -20.70
CA ALA A 54 5.34 -13.73 -21.48
C ALA A 54 4.79 -12.55 -20.67
N ALA A 55 4.27 -12.78 -19.46
CA ALA A 55 3.68 -11.73 -18.67
C ALA A 55 4.70 -10.66 -18.23
N LEU A 56 5.91 -11.07 -17.85
CA LEU A 56 6.98 -10.12 -17.50
C LEU A 56 7.44 -9.31 -18.72
N SER A 57 7.52 -9.96 -19.90
CA SER A 57 7.84 -9.28 -21.16
C SER A 57 6.76 -8.28 -21.57
N GLU A 58 5.49 -8.61 -21.40
CA GLU A 58 4.36 -7.70 -21.63
C GLU A 58 4.47 -6.46 -20.75
N LEU A 59 4.69 -6.65 -19.45
CA LEU A 59 4.83 -5.54 -18.50
C LEU A 59 6.02 -4.62 -18.85
N ARG A 60 7.16 -5.20 -19.20
CA ARG A 60 8.34 -4.45 -19.64
C ARG A 60 8.07 -3.66 -20.92
N ALA A 61 7.42 -4.29 -21.91
CA ALA A 61 7.04 -3.63 -23.16
C ALA A 61 6.06 -2.48 -22.88
N ALA A 62 5.04 -2.71 -22.08
CA ALA A 62 4.08 -1.68 -21.71
C ALA A 62 4.76 -0.48 -21.01
N CYS A 63 5.68 -0.73 -20.08
CA CYS A 63 6.46 0.35 -19.46
C CYS A 63 7.34 1.10 -20.48
N ALA A 64 8.01 0.40 -21.38
CA ALA A 64 8.86 0.99 -22.40
C ALA A 64 8.06 1.83 -23.42
N ASN A 65 6.92 1.29 -23.91
CA ASN A 65 6.07 1.95 -24.89
C ASN A 65 5.39 3.20 -24.34
N THR A 66 5.02 3.18 -23.08
CA THR A 66 4.27 4.28 -22.44
C THR A 66 5.15 5.30 -21.72
N GLY A 67 6.38 4.94 -21.37
CA GLY A 67 7.26 5.73 -20.50
C GLY A 67 6.81 5.74 -19.03
N MET A 68 5.73 5.03 -18.70
CA MET A 68 5.25 4.88 -17.32
C MET A 68 5.94 3.72 -16.63
N GLN A 69 6.07 3.82 -15.31
CA GLN A 69 6.73 2.79 -14.50
C GLN A 69 5.75 2.12 -13.52
N ILE A 70 6.03 0.86 -13.21
CA ILE A 70 5.46 0.16 -12.07
C ILE A 70 6.54 0.25 -10.97
N LYS A 71 6.29 1.07 -9.92
CA LYS A 71 7.33 1.36 -8.90
C LYS A 71 7.11 0.66 -7.58
N SER A 72 5.89 0.24 -7.32
CA SER A 72 5.52 -0.48 -6.10
C SER A 72 4.63 -1.69 -6.41
N MET A 73 4.61 -2.62 -5.47
CA MET A 73 3.78 -3.82 -5.50
C MET A 73 2.99 -3.92 -4.20
N CYS A 74 1.67 -4.09 -4.29
CA CYS A 74 0.84 -4.50 -3.17
C CYS A 74 0.79 -6.03 -3.11
N LEU A 75 1.51 -6.63 -2.16
CA LEU A 75 1.60 -8.08 -1.99
C LEU A 75 0.62 -8.56 -0.92
N SER A 76 -0.66 -8.64 -1.28
CA SER A 76 -1.72 -9.12 -0.37
C SER A 76 -2.06 -10.61 -0.52
N ALA A 77 -1.28 -11.37 -1.29
CA ALA A 77 -1.38 -12.83 -1.40
C ALA A 77 -1.19 -13.53 -0.04
N HIS A 78 -0.46 -12.90 0.88
CA HIS A 78 -0.26 -13.40 2.24
C HIS A 78 -1.53 -13.36 3.11
N ARG A 79 -2.64 -12.81 2.62
CA ARG A 79 -3.96 -13.00 3.22
C ARG A 79 -4.39 -14.48 3.15
N ARG A 80 -4.19 -15.11 1.98
CA ARG A 80 -4.48 -16.55 1.75
C ARG A 80 -3.35 -17.47 2.22
N PHE A 81 -2.11 -17.04 2.10
CA PHE A 81 -0.92 -17.80 2.45
C PHE A 81 -0.08 -17.05 3.50
N PRO A 82 -0.58 -16.93 4.75
CA PRO A 82 0.11 -16.13 5.77
C PRO A 82 1.34 -16.84 6.34
N PHE A 83 2.31 -16.04 6.75
CA PHE A 83 3.50 -16.54 7.47
C PHE A 83 3.15 -17.14 8.83
N GLY A 84 2.03 -16.74 9.42
CA GLY A 84 1.58 -17.20 10.73
C GLY A 84 0.70 -18.45 10.70
N SER A 85 0.35 -19.01 9.54
CA SER A 85 -0.53 -20.19 9.46
C SER A 85 -0.07 -21.33 10.33
N ALA A 86 -1.02 -22.05 10.92
CA ALA A 86 -0.75 -23.29 11.65
C ALA A 86 -0.20 -24.38 10.70
N ASP A 87 -0.58 -24.37 9.41
CA ASP A 87 -0.11 -25.31 8.40
C ASP A 87 1.29 -24.95 7.91
N ALA A 88 2.23 -25.88 8.08
CA ALA A 88 3.61 -25.72 7.60
C ALA A 88 3.71 -25.60 6.07
N ALA A 89 2.82 -26.24 5.31
CA ALA A 89 2.81 -26.13 3.84
C ALA A 89 2.37 -24.72 3.40
N VAL A 90 1.41 -24.12 4.09
CA VAL A 90 0.97 -22.73 3.87
C VAL A 90 2.13 -21.76 4.18
N ARG A 91 2.85 -21.94 5.29
CA ARG A 91 4.03 -21.13 5.62
C ARG A 91 5.16 -21.27 4.60
N ALA A 92 5.38 -22.48 4.07
CA ALA A 92 6.36 -22.72 3.00
C ALA A 92 5.93 -21.99 1.71
N ARG A 93 4.64 -22.02 1.38
CA ARG A 93 4.08 -21.28 0.24
C ARG A 93 4.21 -19.77 0.42
N ALA A 94 4.00 -19.25 1.64
CA ALA A 94 4.21 -17.84 1.96
C ALA A 94 5.65 -17.38 1.65
N ARG A 95 6.64 -18.19 2.02
CA ARG A 95 8.06 -17.92 1.72
C ARG A 95 8.35 -17.96 0.23
N ASP A 96 7.84 -18.95 -0.50
CA ASP A 96 8.01 -19.05 -1.95
C ASP A 96 7.38 -17.84 -2.67
N ILE A 97 6.17 -17.41 -2.29
CA ILE A 97 5.53 -16.19 -2.81
C ILE A 97 6.41 -14.96 -2.56
N MET A 98 6.95 -14.80 -1.36
CA MET A 98 7.83 -13.67 -1.02
C MET A 98 9.12 -13.68 -1.84
N ASP A 99 9.79 -14.84 -1.99
CA ASP A 99 10.98 -14.96 -2.83
C ASP A 99 10.70 -14.55 -4.26
N ARG A 100 9.61 -15.07 -4.84
CA ARG A 100 9.19 -14.74 -6.20
C ARG A 100 8.81 -13.27 -6.36
N ALA A 101 8.15 -12.68 -5.36
CA ALA A 101 7.79 -11.26 -5.39
C ALA A 101 9.04 -10.35 -5.38
N ILE A 102 10.07 -10.72 -4.61
CA ILE A 102 11.34 -10.00 -4.60
C ILE A 102 12.07 -10.15 -5.94
N ASP A 103 12.14 -11.36 -6.51
CA ASP A 103 12.77 -11.60 -7.82
C ASP A 103 12.02 -10.83 -8.92
N PHE A 104 10.69 -10.91 -8.96
CA PHE A 104 9.84 -10.17 -9.90
C PHE A 104 10.05 -8.65 -9.77
N SER A 105 10.20 -8.15 -8.54
CA SER A 105 10.47 -6.73 -8.28
C SER A 105 11.82 -6.31 -8.85
N CYS A 106 12.87 -7.12 -8.69
CA CYS A 106 14.18 -6.88 -9.30
C CYS A 106 14.10 -6.83 -10.83
N GLU A 107 13.34 -7.74 -11.44
CA GLU A 107 13.18 -7.84 -12.89
C GLU A 107 12.45 -6.64 -13.50
N LEU A 108 11.47 -6.06 -12.80
CA LEU A 108 10.71 -4.88 -13.26
C LEU A 108 11.25 -3.53 -12.76
N GLY A 109 12.24 -3.54 -11.85
CA GLY A 109 12.72 -2.32 -11.22
C GLY A 109 11.78 -1.77 -10.14
N ILE A 110 10.89 -2.59 -9.60
CA ILE A 110 10.04 -2.25 -8.46
C ILE A 110 10.94 -2.11 -7.23
N ARG A 111 10.78 -1.02 -6.48
CA ARG A 111 11.62 -0.71 -5.33
C ARG A 111 10.95 -0.95 -3.98
N VAL A 112 9.63 -0.98 -3.95
CA VAL A 112 8.86 -1.14 -2.72
C VAL A 112 7.83 -2.26 -2.90
N ILE A 113 7.87 -3.24 -2.02
CA ILE A 113 6.81 -4.24 -1.85
C ILE A 113 6.05 -3.86 -0.59
N GLN A 114 4.82 -3.41 -0.75
CA GLN A 114 3.89 -3.17 0.33
C GLN A 114 3.35 -4.54 0.81
N LEU A 115 3.45 -4.80 2.09
CA LEU A 115 3.07 -6.04 2.74
C LEU A 115 1.75 -5.90 3.48
N ALA A 116 0.85 -6.84 3.31
CA ALA A 116 -0.35 -6.91 4.14
C ALA A 116 0.02 -7.34 5.58
N GLY A 117 -0.26 -6.48 6.55
CA GLY A 117 0.10 -6.66 7.96
C GLY A 117 -0.84 -7.62 8.71
N TYR A 118 -0.87 -8.88 8.32
CA TYR A 118 -1.61 -9.95 8.99
C TYR A 118 -0.68 -11.06 9.43
N ASP A 119 -0.79 -11.49 10.70
CA ASP A 119 -0.16 -12.76 11.09
C ASP A 119 -0.90 -13.93 10.43
N VAL A 120 -2.22 -13.92 10.51
CA VAL A 120 -3.19 -14.75 9.79
C VAL A 120 -4.40 -13.90 9.42
N TYR A 121 -5.19 -14.32 8.43
CA TYR A 121 -6.40 -13.61 8.03
C TYR A 121 -7.66 -14.48 8.15
N TYR A 122 -7.61 -15.71 7.66
CA TYR A 122 -8.72 -16.66 7.68
C TYR A 122 -8.61 -17.69 8.83
N GLU A 123 -7.58 -17.58 9.64
CA GLU A 123 -7.33 -18.40 10.82
C GLU A 123 -7.41 -17.53 12.08
N PRO A 124 -7.68 -18.09 13.27
CA PRO A 124 -7.57 -17.35 14.53
C PRO A 124 -6.12 -16.91 14.79
N SER A 125 -5.93 -15.65 15.15
CA SER A 125 -4.63 -15.17 15.63
C SER A 125 -4.33 -15.77 17.02
N THR A 126 -3.13 -16.32 17.16
CA THR A 126 -2.64 -16.98 18.37
C THR A 126 -1.22 -16.54 18.68
N PRO A 127 -0.70 -16.76 19.90
CA PRO A 127 0.72 -16.52 20.19
C PRO A 127 1.66 -17.26 19.23
N GLU A 128 1.27 -18.45 18.76
CA GLU A 128 2.02 -19.27 17.81
C GLU A 128 2.03 -18.63 16.41
N SER A 129 0.88 -18.15 15.92
CA SER A 129 0.80 -17.46 14.61
C SER A 129 1.61 -16.18 14.61
N VAL A 130 1.55 -15.39 15.69
CA VAL A 130 2.36 -14.18 15.87
C VAL A 130 3.86 -14.49 15.87
N ARG A 131 4.27 -15.58 16.55
CA ARG A 131 5.67 -16.02 16.54
C ARG A 131 6.13 -16.43 15.15
N ALA A 132 5.35 -17.26 14.46
CA ALA A 132 5.66 -17.71 13.09
C ALA A 132 5.70 -16.52 12.10
N PHE A 133 4.80 -15.55 12.23
CA PHE A 133 4.84 -14.31 11.46
C PHE A 133 6.14 -13.53 11.70
N ARG A 134 6.57 -13.36 12.96
CA ARG A 134 7.85 -12.70 13.31
C ARG A 134 9.04 -13.37 12.66
N GLU A 135 9.12 -14.70 12.74
CA GLU A 135 10.18 -15.49 12.09
C GLU A 135 10.14 -15.32 10.57
N GLY A 136 8.94 -15.31 9.98
CA GLY A 136 8.73 -15.04 8.56
C GLY A 136 9.22 -13.65 8.15
N MET A 137 8.91 -12.62 8.92
CA MET A 137 9.34 -11.25 8.63
C MET A 137 10.84 -11.04 8.78
N LEU A 138 11.48 -11.65 9.79
CA LEU A 138 12.94 -11.64 9.92
C LEU A 138 13.62 -12.27 8.71
N TRP A 139 13.12 -13.43 8.25
CA TRP A 139 13.61 -14.09 7.06
C TRP A 139 13.40 -13.25 5.80
N ALA A 140 12.18 -12.70 5.61
CA ALA A 140 11.83 -11.89 4.45
C ALA A 140 12.67 -10.62 4.35
N ALA A 141 12.87 -9.92 5.47
CA ALA A 141 13.71 -8.73 5.52
C ALA A 141 15.17 -9.04 5.12
N GLY A 142 15.74 -10.13 5.62
CA GLY A 142 17.09 -10.55 5.23
C GLY A 142 17.20 -10.96 3.74
N ARG A 143 16.11 -11.49 3.16
CA ARG A 143 16.04 -11.81 1.72
C ARG A 143 15.97 -10.54 0.86
N ALA A 144 15.11 -9.60 1.26
CA ALA A 144 14.89 -8.33 0.57
C ALA A 144 16.14 -7.42 0.61
N GLU A 145 16.83 -7.39 1.76
CA GLU A 145 18.08 -6.63 1.94
C GLU A 145 19.15 -7.05 0.92
N ARG A 146 19.35 -8.34 0.71
CA ARG A 146 20.29 -8.85 -0.30
C ARG A 146 19.95 -8.43 -1.72
N SER A 147 18.69 -8.18 -1.99
CA SER A 147 18.16 -7.74 -3.30
C SER A 147 17.95 -6.23 -3.42
N GLN A 148 18.18 -5.48 -2.32
CA GLN A 148 17.94 -4.04 -2.24
C GLN A 148 16.50 -3.66 -2.62
N VAL A 149 15.54 -4.47 -2.18
CA VAL A 149 14.10 -4.24 -2.33
C VAL A 149 13.54 -3.87 -0.95
N MET A 150 12.80 -2.77 -0.87
CA MET A 150 12.16 -2.31 0.36
C MET A 150 10.92 -3.15 0.64
N LEU A 151 10.84 -3.76 1.82
CA LEU A 151 9.59 -4.29 2.35
C LEU A 151 8.94 -3.21 3.23
N ALA A 152 7.71 -2.84 2.90
CA ALA A 152 7.00 -1.79 3.61
C ALA A 152 5.67 -2.33 4.15
N MET A 153 5.56 -2.43 5.48
CA MET A 153 4.37 -2.97 6.15
C MET A 153 3.22 -1.98 6.08
N GLU A 154 2.11 -2.41 5.49
CA GLU A 154 0.87 -1.64 5.52
C GLU A 154 0.24 -1.65 6.91
N ILE A 155 -0.30 -0.49 7.30
CA ILE A 155 -1.21 -0.40 8.43
C ILE A 155 -2.58 -0.89 7.95
N MET A 156 -3.14 -1.91 8.65
CA MET A 156 -4.21 -2.74 8.14
C MET A 156 -5.57 -2.52 8.82
N ASP A 157 -6.57 -3.20 8.25
CA ASP A 157 -7.97 -3.22 8.65
C ASP A 157 -8.27 -4.25 9.77
N THR A 158 -7.25 -4.69 10.50
CA THR A 158 -7.41 -5.61 11.65
C THR A 158 -6.61 -5.11 12.85
N PRO A 159 -7.01 -5.45 14.08
CA PRO A 159 -6.32 -5.03 15.29
C PRO A 159 -4.86 -5.47 15.38
N PHE A 160 -4.45 -6.47 14.60
CA PHE A 160 -3.07 -6.98 14.63
C PHE A 160 -2.04 -5.93 14.22
N MET A 161 -2.31 -5.16 13.13
CA MET A 161 -1.39 -4.15 12.59
C MET A 161 -2.13 -2.86 12.23
N ASN A 162 -2.99 -2.36 13.08
CA ASN A 162 -3.81 -1.18 12.81
C ASN A 162 -3.15 0.16 13.19
N SER A 163 -1.89 0.17 13.63
CA SER A 163 -1.18 1.40 13.98
C SER A 163 0.31 1.35 13.66
N ILE A 164 0.91 2.51 13.40
CA ILE A 164 2.35 2.65 13.19
C ILE A 164 3.11 2.26 14.45
N THR A 165 2.57 2.57 15.61
CA THR A 165 3.15 2.17 16.91
C THR A 165 3.35 0.65 17.01
N LYS A 166 2.39 -0.15 16.55
CA LYS A 166 2.53 -1.62 16.51
C LYS A 166 3.63 -2.05 15.52
N HIS A 167 3.68 -1.42 14.35
CA HIS A 167 4.75 -1.67 13.37
C HIS A 167 6.14 -1.38 13.93
N MET A 168 6.31 -0.30 14.69
CA MET A 168 7.62 0.07 15.28
C MET A 168 8.22 -1.05 16.14
N GLY A 169 7.39 -1.87 16.79
CA GLY A 169 7.85 -3.06 17.51
C GLY A 169 8.51 -4.10 16.60
N TYR A 170 8.01 -4.27 15.39
CA TYR A 170 8.61 -5.15 14.37
C TYR A 170 9.87 -4.52 13.78
N GLU A 171 9.87 -3.23 13.49
CA GLU A 171 11.06 -2.53 12.99
C GLU A 171 12.22 -2.60 13.99
N ALA A 172 11.94 -2.39 15.29
CA ALA A 172 12.93 -2.51 16.35
C ALA A 172 13.50 -3.94 16.51
N MET A 173 12.71 -4.96 16.18
CA MET A 173 13.13 -6.36 16.18
C MET A 173 13.95 -6.71 14.93
N ILE A 174 13.51 -6.29 13.75
CA ILE A 174 14.10 -6.65 12.44
C ILE A 174 15.41 -5.90 12.22
N ARG A 175 15.49 -4.63 12.59
CA ARG A 175 16.68 -3.76 12.50
C ARG A 175 17.32 -3.69 11.11
N SER A 176 16.51 -3.76 10.05
CA SER A 176 16.96 -3.61 8.68
C SER A 176 16.49 -2.28 8.08
N PRO A 177 17.34 -1.53 7.38
CA PRO A 177 16.92 -0.33 6.65
C PRO A 177 15.97 -0.67 5.50
N TRP A 178 15.87 -1.93 5.11
CA TRP A 178 14.99 -2.44 4.05
C TRP A 178 13.63 -2.93 4.55
N TYR A 179 13.31 -2.68 5.82
CA TYR A 179 11.98 -2.95 6.39
C TYR A 179 11.43 -1.68 7.01
N LYS A 180 10.33 -1.19 6.48
CA LYS A 180 9.75 0.13 6.77
C LYS A 180 8.22 0.05 6.87
N VAL A 181 7.56 1.19 7.09
CA VAL A 181 6.10 1.30 7.16
C VAL A 181 5.51 1.98 5.93
N TYR A 182 4.33 1.52 5.52
CA TYR A 182 3.51 2.07 4.47
C TYR A 182 2.10 2.33 5.04
N PRO A 183 1.86 3.45 5.74
CA PRO A 183 0.54 3.72 6.30
C PRO A 183 -0.50 3.94 5.21
N ASP A 184 -1.66 3.32 5.40
CA ASP A 184 -2.91 3.66 4.74
C ASP A 184 -3.68 4.61 5.64
N LEU A 185 -4.00 5.82 5.16
CA LEU A 185 -4.67 6.84 5.98
C LEU A 185 -6.09 6.43 6.39
N GLY A 186 -6.77 5.66 5.53
CA GLY A 186 -8.08 5.12 5.84
C GLY A 186 -8.02 4.10 6.97
N ASN A 187 -7.16 3.10 6.82
CA ASN A 187 -6.99 2.08 7.84
C ASN A 187 -6.53 2.69 9.18
N LEU A 188 -5.60 3.65 9.15
CA LEU A 188 -5.09 4.31 10.34
C LEU A 188 -6.16 5.14 11.06
N SER A 189 -7.05 5.81 10.31
CA SER A 189 -8.08 6.69 10.83
C SER A 189 -9.35 5.96 11.29
N ALA A 190 -9.53 4.70 10.90
CA ALA A 190 -10.76 3.96 11.18
C ALA A 190 -10.92 3.52 12.64
N TRP A 191 -9.84 3.50 13.41
CA TRP A 191 -9.82 2.97 14.78
C TRP A 191 -9.84 4.09 15.82
N GLY A 192 -10.86 4.09 16.68
CA GLY A 192 -11.05 5.14 17.69
C GLY A 192 -9.92 5.26 18.72
N GLU A 193 -9.11 4.20 18.91
CA GLU A 193 -7.93 4.23 19.78
C GLU A 193 -6.71 4.90 19.15
N ASN A 194 -6.70 5.11 17.84
CA ASN A 194 -5.60 5.78 17.15
C ASN A 194 -5.78 7.30 17.17
N ASP A 195 -4.67 8.00 17.38
CA ASP A 195 -4.50 9.40 17.00
C ASP A 195 -3.62 9.43 15.72
N PRO A 196 -4.20 9.59 14.54
CA PRO A 196 -3.43 9.52 13.28
C PRO A 196 -2.29 10.55 13.21
N ALA A 197 -2.45 11.75 13.81
CA ALA A 197 -1.39 12.75 13.82
C ALA A 197 -0.18 12.27 14.63
N GLN A 198 -0.41 11.74 15.83
CA GLN A 198 0.66 11.19 16.66
C GLN A 198 1.29 9.95 16.03
N GLU A 199 0.49 9.07 15.41
CA GLU A 199 1.00 7.88 14.72
C GLU A 199 1.91 8.27 13.55
N LEU A 200 1.52 9.22 12.69
CA LEU A 200 2.34 9.73 11.61
C LEU A 200 3.63 10.38 12.14
N ALA A 201 3.54 11.19 13.18
CA ALA A 201 4.71 11.82 13.79
C ALA A 201 5.73 10.79 14.33
N ARG A 202 5.24 9.75 15.02
CA ARG A 202 6.09 8.66 15.54
C ARG A 202 6.79 7.88 14.43
N GLY A 203 6.07 7.62 13.33
CA GLY A 203 6.58 6.81 12.22
C GLY A 203 7.36 7.59 11.17
N MET A 204 7.49 8.92 11.26
CA MET A 204 7.99 9.76 10.17
C MET A 204 9.33 9.32 9.60
N GLY A 205 10.26 8.87 10.42
CA GLY A 205 11.57 8.34 10.00
C GLY A 205 11.52 6.99 9.28
N SER A 206 10.34 6.36 9.22
CA SER A 206 10.14 5.03 8.63
C SER A 206 9.07 4.99 7.54
N ILE A 207 8.32 6.05 7.31
CA ILE A 207 7.28 6.11 6.28
C ILE A 207 7.93 6.22 4.91
N VAL A 208 7.71 5.22 4.03
CA VAL A 208 8.27 5.19 2.67
C VAL A 208 7.28 5.63 1.59
N ALA A 209 6.00 5.43 1.82
CA ALA A 209 4.90 5.86 0.97
C ALA A 209 3.62 5.92 1.81
N VAL A 210 2.56 6.54 1.30
CA VAL A 210 1.27 6.68 1.98
C VAL A 210 0.14 6.29 1.04
N HIS A 211 -0.69 5.33 1.43
CA HIS A 211 -1.95 5.03 0.76
C HIS A 211 -3.02 6.06 1.11
N LEU A 212 -3.71 6.52 0.10
CA LEU A 212 -4.87 7.40 0.19
C LEU A 212 -6.10 6.58 -0.12
N LYS A 213 -6.88 6.27 0.89
CA LYS A 213 -8.15 5.56 0.83
C LYS A 213 -9.07 6.14 1.89
N ASP A 214 -10.36 6.22 1.59
CA ASP A 214 -11.36 6.57 2.61
C ASP A 214 -11.99 5.33 3.22
N THR A 215 -12.46 5.43 4.47
CA THR A 215 -13.00 4.31 5.25
C THR A 215 -14.15 4.79 6.13
N ILE A 216 -15.04 3.87 6.48
CA ILE A 216 -15.99 4.09 7.57
C ILE A 216 -15.37 3.60 8.87
N ALA A 217 -15.44 4.41 9.91
CA ALA A 217 -14.82 4.11 11.20
C ALA A 217 -15.40 2.85 11.87
N VAL A 218 -14.55 2.16 12.60
CA VAL A 218 -14.95 1.10 13.54
C VAL A 218 -15.52 1.74 14.80
N THR A 219 -16.70 1.27 15.22
CA THR A 219 -17.37 1.71 16.44
C THR A 219 -18.02 0.52 17.14
N ASP A 220 -18.57 0.70 18.33
CA ASP A 220 -19.29 -0.37 19.05
C ASP A 220 -20.47 -0.95 18.24
N SER A 221 -21.00 -0.20 17.27
CA SER A 221 -22.14 -0.60 16.44
C SER A 221 -21.81 -0.78 14.96
N CYS A 222 -20.54 -0.60 14.54
CA CYS A 222 -20.11 -0.69 13.16
C CYS A 222 -18.72 -1.35 13.10
N GLU A 223 -18.61 -2.43 12.33
CA GLU A 223 -17.32 -3.12 12.07
C GLU A 223 -16.38 -2.31 11.17
N GLY A 224 -16.82 -1.15 10.69
CA GLY A 224 -16.10 -0.33 9.73
C GLY A 224 -16.28 -0.83 8.29
N LYS A 225 -15.87 0.01 7.34
CA LYS A 225 -15.78 -0.37 5.93
C LYS A 225 -14.49 0.15 5.35
N PHE A 226 -13.62 -0.77 4.94
CA PHE A 226 -12.24 -0.49 4.54
C PHE A 226 -12.00 -0.49 3.03
N LYS A 227 -13.03 -0.72 2.22
CA LYS A 227 -12.92 -0.74 0.74
C LYS A 227 -14.13 -0.08 0.11
N CYS A 228 -13.91 0.50 -1.07
CA CYS A 228 -15.00 1.07 -1.88
C CYS A 228 -15.84 2.10 -1.11
N VAL A 229 -15.21 2.93 -0.29
CA VAL A 229 -15.80 4.14 0.30
C VAL A 229 -15.40 5.32 -0.58
N PRO A 230 -16.34 6.07 -1.16
CA PRO A 230 -16.00 7.24 -1.96
C PRO A 230 -15.24 8.27 -1.14
N PHE A 231 -14.23 8.90 -1.72
CA PHE A 231 -13.48 9.95 -1.04
C PHE A 231 -14.38 11.08 -0.55
N GLY A 232 -14.21 11.46 0.71
CA GLY A 232 -15.04 12.47 1.39
C GLY A 232 -16.34 11.94 1.99
N SER A 233 -16.61 10.62 1.88
CA SER A 233 -17.77 9.98 2.49
C SER A 233 -17.43 9.18 3.75
N GLY A 234 -16.15 9.06 4.07
CA GLY A 234 -15.64 8.29 5.19
C GLY A 234 -15.21 9.16 6.38
N CYS A 235 -14.32 8.60 7.19
CA CYS A 235 -13.84 9.21 8.43
C CYS A 235 -12.48 9.93 8.29
N VAL A 236 -11.84 9.89 7.12
CA VAL A 236 -10.49 10.47 6.96
C VAL A 236 -10.57 11.99 6.77
N ASP A 237 -9.95 12.73 7.66
CA ASP A 237 -9.69 14.17 7.45
C ASP A 237 -8.41 14.32 6.60
N PHE A 238 -8.54 14.22 5.28
CA PHE A 238 -7.41 14.30 4.35
C PHE A 238 -6.68 15.63 4.43
N THR A 239 -7.40 16.75 4.62
CA THR A 239 -6.76 18.07 4.74
C THR A 239 -5.85 18.11 5.96
N ALA A 240 -6.31 17.62 7.12
CA ALA A 240 -5.50 17.56 8.32
C ALA A 240 -4.32 16.59 8.17
N ARG A 241 -4.52 15.42 7.54
CA ARG A 241 -3.45 14.42 7.33
C ARG A 241 -2.37 14.92 6.39
N PHE A 242 -2.74 15.58 5.29
CA PHE A 242 -1.76 16.21 4.40
C PHE A 242 -0.99 17.32 5.13
N ALA A 243 -1.68 18.21 5.83
CA ALA A 243 -1.02 19.28 6.58
C ALA A 243 -0.05 18.74 7.64
N GLU A 244 -0.38 17.64 8.30
CA GLU A 244 0.49 16.96 9.26
C GLU A 244 1.75 16.41 8.60
N LEU A 245 1.60 15.65 7.50
CA LEU A 245 2.72 15.10 6.75
C LEU A 245 3.65 16.19 6.21
N GLU A 246 3.09 17.30 5.70
CA GLU A 246 3.88 18.44 5.23
C GLU A 246 4.67 19.12 6.37
N ARG A 247 4.04 19.34 7.54
CA ARG A 247 4.73 19.89 8.73
C ARG A 247 5.84 18.99 9.23
N LEU A 248 5.66 17.67 9.13
CA LEU A 248 6.68 16.68 9.49
C LEU A 248 7.78 16.54 8.44
N GLY A 249 7.67 17.23 7.30
CA GLY A 249 8.66 17.20 6.22
C GLY A 249 8.64 15.92 5.39
N TYR A 250 7.50 15.26 5.28
CA TYR A 250 7.33 14.10 4.40
C TYR A 250 7.73 14.44 2.96
N LYS A 251 8.45 13.52 2.29
CA LYS A 251 8.90 13.66 0.91
C LYS A 251 8.62 12.43 0.05
N GLY A 252 7.96 11.44 0.63
CA GLY A 252 7.60 10.21 -0.06
C GLY A 252 6.39 10.39 -1.02
N PRO A 253 6.05 9.34 -1.77
CA PRO A 253 4.92 9.35 -2.69
C PRO A 253 3.58 9.16 -1.97
N TYR A 254 2.53 9.70 -2.58
CA TYR A 254 1.14 9.40 -2.27
C TYR A 254 0.57 8.42 -3.30
N MET A 255 -0.10 7.37 -2.84
CA MET A 255 -0.71 6.32 -3.65
C MET A 255 -2.22 6.31 -3.46
N ILE A 256 -2.98 6.56 -4.53
CA ILE A 256 -4.45 6.46 -4.48
C ILE A 256 -4.85 4.98 -4.56
N GLU A 257 -5.45 4.48 -3.49
CA GLU A 257 -5.99 3.13 -3.44
C GLU A 257 -7.52 3.16 -3.63
N MET A 258 -7.96 2.69 -4.80
CA MET A 258 -9.36 2.53 -5.13
C MET A 258 -9.57 1.32 -6.02
N TRP A 259 -10.83 0.92 -6.20
CA TRP A 259 -11.21 -0.26 -6.98
C TRP A 259 -12.21 0.12 -8.06
N TYR A 260 -12.02 -0.44 -9.25
CA TYR A 260 -12.99 -0.36 -10.34
C TYR A 260 -14.33 -0.94 -9.92
N ALA A 261 -15.40 -0.27 -10.30
CA ALA A 261 -16.77 -0.74 -10.14
C ALA A 261 -17.36 -1.06 -11.51
N ASP A 262 -17.86 -2.28 -11.68
CA ASP A 262 -18.44 -2.74 -12.93
C ASP A 262 -19.52 -1.78 -13.44
N GLY A 263 -19.48 -1.48 -14.74
CA GLY A 263 -20.42 -0.59 -15.40
C GLY A 263 -20.16 0.91 -15.21
N THR A 264 -19.05 1.30 -14.55
CA THR A 264 -18.58 2.69 -14.42
C THR A 264 -17.45 3.00 -15.40
N SER A 265 -17.14 4.27 -15.58
CA SER A 265 -15.91 4.69 -16.28
C SER A 265 -14.78 4.81 -15.25
N ASP A 266 -13.79 3.89 -15.32
CA ASP A 266 -12.60 3.93 -14.48
C ASP A 266 -11.91 5.31 -14.54
N THR A 267 -11.72 5.83 -15.74
CA THR A 267 -11.07 7.12 -15.98
C THR A 267 -11.81 8.29 -15.32
N ALA A 268 -13.16 8.31 -15.41
CA ALA A 268 -13.96 9.38 -14.80
C ALA A 268 -13.93 9.29 -13.26
N GLU A 269 -14.04 8.08 -12.70
CA GLU A 269 -14.00 7.86 -11.26
C GLU A 269 -12.62 8.20 -10.68
N ILE A 270 -11.54 7.77 -11.35
CA ILE A 270 -10.16 8.10 -10.93
C ILE A 270 -9.93 9.61 -11.02
N ALA A 271 -10.35 10.28 -12.12
CA ALA A 271 -10.20 11.72 -12.28
C ALA A 271 -10.94 12.50 -11.19
N SER A 272 -12.16 12.06 -10.84
CA SER A 272 -12.95 12.67 -9.76
C SER A 272 -12.27 12.54 -8.40
N ALA A 273 -11.79 11.34 -8.07
CA ALA A 273 -11.07 11.06 -6.84
C ALA A 273 -9.76 11.87 -6.74
N ALA A 274 -8.97 11.87 -7.82
CA ALA A 274 -7.73 12.61 -7.89
C ALA A 274 -7.94 14.12 -7.71
N LYS A 275 -8.94 14.69 -8.39
CA LYS A 275 -9.29 16.12 -8.25
C LYS A 275 -9.69 16.46 -6.82
N TRP A 276 -10.55 15.65 -6.21
CA TRP A 276 -11.00 15.87 -4.84
C TRP A 276 -9.82 15.86 -3.85
N LEU A 277 -8.91 14.88 -3.97
CA LEU A 277 -7.71 14.80 -3.13
C LEU A 277 -6.74 15.97 -3.37
N GLN A 278 -6.58 16.43 -4.61
CA GLN A 278 -5.77 17.63 -4.94
C GLN A 278 -6.32 18.88 -4.25
N GLU A 279 -7.63 19.05 -4.20
CA GLU A 279 -8.27 20.18 -3.51
C GLU A 279 -7.95 20.14 -1.99
N ARG A 280 -8.01 18.95 -1.36
CA ARG A 280 -7.65 18.76 0.05
C ARG A 280 -6.17 19.03 0.30
N PHE A 281 -5.29 18.59 -0.62
CA PHE A 281 -3.86 18.86 -0.52
C PHE A 281 -3.57 20.37 -0.62
N ALA A 282 -4.18 21.06 -1.57
CA ALA A 282 -4.01 22.52 -1.73
C ALA A 282 -4.53 23.32 -0.52
N GLU A 283 -5.58 22.84 0.16
CA GLU A 283 -6.03 23.40 1.43
C GLU A 283 -4.99 23.18 2.54
N ALA A 284 -4.41 22.00 2.62
CA ALA A 284 -3.37 21.67 3.58
C ALA A 284 -2.12 22.54 3.41
N GLU A 285 -1.66 22.77 2.19
CA GLU A 285 -0.52 23.67 1.88
C GLU A 285 -0.76 25.10 2.42
N LYS A 286 -1.98 25.62 2.27
CA LYS A 286 -2.35 26.95 2.83
C LYS A 286 -2.27 26.98 4.35
N LEU A 287 -2.71 25.88 5.02
CA LEU A 287 -2.63 25.78 6.48
C LEU A 287 -1.19 25.75 6.99
N VAL A 288 -0.29 25.09 6.24
CA VAL A 288 1.14 25.01 6.58
C VAL A 288 1.84 26.32 6.30
N GLY A 289 1.62 26.93 5.13
CA GLY A 289 2.25 28.18 4.73
C GLY A 289 1.80 29.40 5.56
N GLY A 290 0.54 29.41 6.00
CA GLY A 290 0.01 30.46 6.90
C GLY A 290 0.61 30.43 8.30
N SER A 291 1.05 29.25 8.79
CA SER A 291 1.67 29.10 10.11
C SER A 291 3.15 29.53 10.15
N SER A 292 3.80 29.70 8.99
CA SER A 292 5.21 30.11 8.89
C SER A 292 5.40 31.63 8.95
N ASN A 293 4.32 32.42 8.89
CA ASN A 293 4.34 33.88 8.88
C ASN A 293 3.77 34.51 10.19
N ALA A 294 3.51 33.73 11.21
CA ALA A 294 3.06 34.17 12.53
C ALA A 294 4.12 33.84 13.59
#